data_b7d6dab229d264454e7361a4082aa229
#
_entry.id   b7d6dab229d264454e7361a4082aa229
#
_cell.length_a   1.000
_cell.length_b   1.000
_cell.length_c   1.000
_cell.angle_alpha   90.00
_cell.angle_beta   90.00
_cell.angle_gamma   90.00
#
_symmetry.space_group_name_H-M   'P 1'
#
loop_
_entity.id
_entity.type
_entity.pdbx_description
1 polymer ?
#
loop_
_entity_poly.entity_id
_entity_poly.type
_entity_poly.pdbx_seq_one_letter_code
_entity_poly.pdbx_strand_id
1 'polypeptide(L)'
;LGGATATVLKGRGSLQDIDHLSLAKSVTKLSKSIKRVQKIQSTLETLICTATSGVPGPVYLELPVDLLYPEPVVRGWYGLKADSKSMPWWMAGYLNWNVNQLFKNKNKPHINTSTPTKRNPPSIYLNKISNMIQSAHKPLLLIGSQTMLVPDKGEDLVKNIEALGLPTFVSGTARGLLSKTGLPIFRHMRKKALKEADLVILAGVPCDFRLDYGRHINHRAKTVAINLNRKDINLNRRPTMGITSDPGSFLIQLGQKTISGNWQEWQEVLRKRDLERTVEITRQASEHTKFINPMRLCFLLDQHLEDGDILVADGGDFVATASYILRPRSLAGWLDPGVFGTLGVGAGFILGAHLTHSDSVVWAVFGDGAFGYSLIEFDTFARYSIPVVAVIGNDSSWSQIARDQVVFLKDPVGTELAAADYHKA
;
A
#
# COMPACT_ATOMS: atom_id res chain seq x y z
N LEU A 1 0.38 -1.18 17.70
CA LEU A 1 0.55 -1.28 19.14
C LEU A 1 -0.63 -2.05 19.73
N GLY A 2 -0.38 -3.04 20.62
CA GLY A 2 -1.42 -3.80 21.35
C GLY A 2 -1.19 -3.74 22.84
N GLY A 3 -2.24 -3.41 23.61
CA GLY A 3 -2.25 -3.56 25.06
C GLY A 3 -2.29 -5.04 25.44
N ALA A 4 -1.71 -5.38 26.58
CA ALA A 4 -1.78 -6.72 27.15
C ALA A 4 -2.03 -6.66 28.65
N THR A 5 -2.49 -7.76 29.21
CA THR A 5 -2.66 -7.91 30.65
C THR A 5 -1.35 -7.70 31.40
N ALA A 6 -1.43 -7.36 32.68
CA ALA A 6 -0.26 -7.18 33.53
C ALA A 6 0.64 -8.43 33.49
N THR A 7 1.95 -8.23 33.53
CA THR A 7 2.94 -9.31 33.32
C THR A 7 2.75 -10.49 34.27
N VAL A 8 2.36 -10.24 35.54
CA VAL A 8 2.11 -11.28 36.55
C VAL A 8 0.80 -12.03 36.34
N LEU A 9 -0.12 -11.51 35.54
CA LEU A 9 -1.45 -12.10 35.28
C LEU A 9 -1.53 -12.87 33.94
N LYS A 10 -0.51 -12.77 33.13
CA LYS A 10 -0.48 -13.44 31.80
C LYS A 10 -0.57 -14.96 31.97
N GLY A 11 -1.50 -15.58 31.25
CA GLY A 11 -1.77 -17.04 31.30
C GLY A 11 -2.52 -17.50 32.56
N ARG A 12 -3.11 -16.57 33.34
CA ARG A 12 -3.84 -16.87 34.58
C ARG A 12 -5.36 -16.62 34.47
N GLY A 13 -5.90 -16.47 33.28
CA GLY A 13 -7.33 -16.24 33.04
C GLY A 13 -7.78 -14.83 33.41
N SER A 14 -6.91 -13.85 33.35
CA SER A 14 -7.28 -12.44 33.50
C SER A 14 -8.14 -11.98 32.32
N LEU A 15 -8.89 -10.89 32.51
CA LEU A 15 -9.73 -10.31 31.43
C LEU A 15 -8.87 -10.00 30.21
N GLN A 16 -9.33 -10.43 29.03
CA GLN A 16 -8.67 -10.18 27.72
C GLN A 16 -7.24 -10.79 27.61
N ASP A 17 -6.95 -11.85 28.38
CA ASP A 17 -5.68 -12.56 28.32
C ASP A 17 -5.67 -13.50 27.09
N ILE A 18 -5.03 -13.08 26.02
CA ILE A 18 -4.91 -13.81 24.75
C ILE A 18 -3.46 -13.75 24.23
N ASP A 19 -3.01 -14.74 23.50
CA ASP A 19 -1.69 -14.75 22.88
C ASP A 19 -1.65 -13.92 21.57
N HIS A 20 -1.61 -12.60 21.73
CA HIS A 20 -1.51 -11.67 20.60
C HIS A 20 -0.26 -11.89 19.75
N LEU A 21 0.87 -12.30 20.36
CA LEU A 21 2.13 -12.49 19.62
C LEU A 21 2.02 -13.59 18.59
N SER A 22 1.42 -14.74 18.97
CA SER A 22 1.21 -15.84 18.02
C SER A 22 0.26 -15.45 16.90
N LEU A 23 -0.81 -14.71 17.17
CA LEU A 23 -1.73 -14.19 16.18
C LEU A 23 -1.03 -13.22 15.21
N ALA A 24 -0.29 -12.25 15.74
CA ALA A 24 0.38 -11.22 14.95
C ALA A 24 1.57 -11.75 14.14
N LYS A 25 2.23 -12.83 14.59
CA LYS A 25 3.47 -13.35 14.00
C LYS A 25 3.33 -13.74 12.52
N SER A 26 2.18 -14.27 12.12
CA SER A 26 1.93 -14.71 10.75
C SER A 26 1.78 -13.58 9.75
N VAL A 27 1.37 -12.38 10.23
CA VAL A 27 1.03 -11.22 9.40
C VAL A 27 1.98 -10.03 9.59
N THR A 28 3.02 -10.18 10.41
CA THR A 28 3.99 -9.11 10.69
C THR A 28 5.43 -9.53 10.41
N LYS A 29 6.28 -8.55 10.06
CA LYS A 29 7.73 -8.77 9.91
C LYS A 29 8.42 -9.11 11.23
N LEU A 30 7.92 -8.54 12.32
CA LEU A 30 8.45 -8.73 13.67
C LEU A 30 7.38 -8.43 14.69
N SER A 31 7.15 -9.36 15.61
CA SER A 31 6.28 -9.20 16.79
C SER A 31 7.10 -9.29 18.05
N LYS A 32 6.96 -8.33 18.96
CA LYS A 32 7.66 -8.32 20.25
C LYS A 32 6.75 -7.90 21.40
N SER A 33 6.96 -8.50 22.57
CA SER A 33 6.42 -8.04 23.85
C SER A 33 7.52 -7.41 24.67
N ILE A 34 7.21 -6.33 25.35
CA ILE A 34 8.13 -5.65 26.27
C ILE A 34 7.99 -6.22 27.66
N LYS A 35 9.12 -6.40 28.36
CA LYS A 35 9.19 -6.93 29.72
C LYS A 35 9.77 -5.94 30.72
N ARG A 36 10.21 -4.76 30.31
CA ARG A 36 10.83 -3.74 31.17
C ARG A 36 10.63 -2.35 30.55
N VAL A 37 10.34 -1.36 31.37
CA VAL A 37 10.18 0.04 30.95
C VAL A 37 11.42 0.56 30.18
N GLN A 38 12.62 0.24 30.64
CA GLN A 38 13.89 0.61 29.99
C GLN A 38 13.95 0.21 28.49
N LYS A 39 13.24 -0.86 28.10
CA LYS A 39 13.30 -1.43 26.75
C LYS A 39 12.23 -0.89 25.79
N ILE A 40 11.31 -0.04 26.25
CA ILE A 40 10.22 0.50 25.42
C ILE A 40 10.81 1.21 24.20
N GLN A 41 11.64 2.21 24.41
CA GLN A 41 12.19 3.03 23.33
C GLN A 41 13.01 2.19 22.32
N SER A 42 14.00 1.44 22.79
CA SER A 42 14.87 0.65 21.90
C SER A 42 14.13 -0.43 21.13
N THR A 43 13.05 -0.99 21.70
CA THR A 43 12.22 -1.96 21.00
C THR A 43 11.37 -1.29 19.95
N LEU A 44 10.79 -0.12 20.25
CA LEU A 44 10.02 0.67 19.28
C LEU A 44 10.90 1.09 18.10
N GLU A 45 12.09 1.63 18.35
CA GLU A 45 13.07 2.00 17.32
C GLU A 45 13.45 0.80 16.44
N THR A 46 13.69 -0.37 17.05
CA THR A 46 13.97 -1.62 16.33
C THR A 46 12.80 -2.01 15.42
N LEU A 47 11.55 -1.89 15.92
CA LEU A 47 10.37 -2.23 15.16
C LEU A 47 10.14 -1.26 13.99
N ILE A 48 10.28 0.04 14.23
CA ILE A 48 10.18 1.06 13.16
C ILE A 48 11.23 0.81 12.08
N CYS A 49 12.48 0.59 12.48
CA CYS A 49 13.56 0.25 11.54
C CYS A 49 13.24 -1.03 10.75
N THR A 50 12.70 -2.06 11.42
CA THR A 50 12.30 -3.31 10.75
C THR A 50 11.13 -3.09 9.79
N ALA A 51 10.12 -2.29 10.18
CA ALA A 51 8.97 -1.97 9.34
C ALA A 51 9.37 -1.31 8.03
N THR A 52 10.37 -0.43 8.06
CA THR A 52 10.80 0.39 6.93
C THR A 52 11.99 -0.19 6.14
N SER A 53 12.66 -1.23 6.65
CA SER A 53 13.81 -1.85 5.98
C SER A 53 13.41 -2.90 4.94
N GLY A 54 14.14 -2.99 3.84
CA GLY A 54 13.87 -3.93 2.75
C GLY A 54 12.50 -3.70 2.14
N VAL A 55 11.66 -4.75 2.02
CA VAL A 55 10.24 -4.57 1.69
C VAL A 55 9.54 -4.02 2.94
N PRO A 56 8.96 -2.81 2.90
CA PRO A 56 8.20 -2.29 4.02
C PRO A 56 7.04 -3.21 4.40
N GLY A 57 6.74 -3.28 5.69
CA GLY A 57 5.66 -4.14 6.15
C GLY A 57 5.37 -3.99 7.64
N PRO A 58 4.25 -4.53 8.12
CA PRO A 58 3.78 -4.34 9.47
C PRO A 58 4.71 -4.96 10.52
N VAL A 59 4.71 -4.36 11.69
CA VAL A 59 5.34 -4.88 12.92
C VAL A 59 4.34 -4.79 14.07
N TYR A 60 4.52 -5.59 15.09
CA TYR A 60 3.63 -5.61 16.24
C TYR A 60 4.39 -5.44 17.55
N LEU A 61 3.90 -4.54 18.41
CA LEU A 61 4.44 -4.31 19.75
C LEU A 61 3.34 -4.55 20.79
N GLU A 62 3.55 -5.56 21.64
CA GLU A 62 2.72 -5.83 22.80
C GLU A 62 3.26 -5.08 24.03
N LEU A 63 2.39 -4.30 24.66
CA LEU A 63 2.67 -3.48 25.81
C LEU A 63 1.83 -3.95 27.00
N PRO A 64 2.40 -4.72 27.95
CA PRO A 64 1.71 -5.04 29.19
C PRO A 64 1.33 -3.78 29.98
N VAL A 65 0.11 -3.77 30.53
CA VAL A 65 -0.47 -2.59 31.17
C VAL A 65 0.35 -2.08 32.37
N ASP A 66 1.00 -2.97 33.10
CA ASP A 66 1.86 -2.65 34.24
C ASP A 66 3.18 -1.94 33.84
N LEU A 67 3.50 -1.83 32.55
CA LEU A 67 4.60 -1.01 32.05
C LEU A 67 4.17 0.40 31.63
N LEU A 68 2.86 0.66 31.53
CA LEU A 68 2.29 1.92 31.05
C LEU A 68 1.90 2.89 32.17
N TYR A 69 1.97 2.46 33.41
CA TYR A 69 1.63 3.26 34.59
C TYR A 69 2.85 3.54 35.48
N PRO A 70 2.83 4.65 36.25
CA PRO A 70 3.89 4.95 37.20
C PRO A 70 4.09 3.83 38.22
N GLU A 71 5.34 3.56 38.58
CA GLU A 71 5.70 2.49 39.52
C GLU A 71 4.91 2.49 40.84
N PRO A 72 4.63 3.65 41.48
CA PRO A 72 3.82 3.65 42.72
C PRO A 72 2.39 3.14 42.53
N VAL A 73 1.79 3.40 41.34
CA VAL A 73 0.45 2.90 40.99
C VAL A 73 0.49 1.38 40.83
N VAL A 74 1.47 0.86 40.09
CA VAL A 74 1.64 -0.59 39.86
C VAL A 74 1.90 -1.33 41.17
N ARG A 75 2.73 -0.77 42.07
CA ARG A 75 2.93 -1.29 43.41
C ARG A 75 1.62 -1.34 44.20
N GLY A 76 0.78 -0.30 44.06
CA GLY A 76 -0.56 -0.27 44.66
C GLY A 76 -1.47 -1.39 44.16
N TRP A 77 -1.50 -1.65 42.85
CA TRP A 77 -2.29 -2.73 42.26
C TRP A 77 -1.88 -4.11 42.76
N TYR A 78 -0.60 -4.32 43.03
CA TYR A 78 -0.08 -5.58 43.54
C TYR A 78 -0.14 -5.69 45.07
N GLY A 79 -0.80 -4.74 45.75
CA GLY A 79 -0.93 -4.77 47.22
C GLY A 79 0.38 -4.51 47.96
N LEU A 80 1.36 -3.90 47.33
CA LEU A 80 2.69 -3.61 47.88
C LEU A 80 2.78 -2.22 48.55
N LYS A 81 1.67 -1.69 49.06
CA LYS A 81 1.65 -0.48 49.90
C LYS A 81 2.08 -0.81 51.33
N ALA A 82 2.68 0.17 52.00
CA ALA A 82 3.23 0.00 53.35
C ALA A 82 2.22 -0.55 54.42
N ASP A 83 0.92 -0.32 54.18
CA ASP A 83 -0.15 -0.69 55.14
C ASP A 83 -0.86 -2.01 54.84
N SER A 84 -0.45 -2.78 53.83
CA SER A 84 -1.13 -4.01 53.41
C SER A 84 -0.65 -5.21 54.27
N LYS A 85 -1.37 -5.49 55.34
CA LYS A 85 -1.11 -6.61 56.27
C LYS A 85 -1.65 -7.97 55.81
N SER A 86 -2.26 -8.09 54.64
CA SER A 86 -3.03 -9.29 54.25
C SER A 86 -2.30 -10.28 53.32
N MET A 87 -1.06 -9.99 52.93
CA MET A 87 -0.35 -10.82 51.94
C MET A 87 0.75 -11.68 52.60
N PRO A 88 0.88 -12.98 52.26
CA PRO A 88 2.00 -13.81 52.70
C PRO A 88 3.35 -13.20 52.30
N TRP A 89 4.33 -13.24 53.20
CA TRP A 89 5.64 -12.60 52.99
C TRP A 89 6.37 -13.07 51.71
N TRP A 90 6.26 -14.35 51.34
CA TRP A 90 6.86 -14.91 50.13
C TRP A 90 6.21 -14.35 48.87
N MET A 91 4.90 -14.14 48.89
CA MET A 91 4.17 -13.53 47.75
C MET A 91 4.53 -12.05 47.61
N ALA A 92 4.60 -11.32 48.76
CA ALA A 92 5.06 -9.94 48.75
C ALA A 92 6.51 -9.83 48.25
N GLY A 93 7.39 -10.74 48.65
CA GLY A 93 8.76 -10.84 48.10
C GLY A 93 8.83 -11.06 46.62
N TYR A 94 8.04 -12.01 46.10
CA TYR A 94 7.96 -12.28 44.66
C TYR A 94 7.43 -11.07 43.86
N LEU A 95 6.35 -10.45 44.29
CA LEU A 95 5.77 -9.29 43.60
C LEU A 95 6.70 -8.07 43.65
N ASN A 96 7.36 -7.82 44.80
CA ASN A 96 8.38 -6.78 44.90
C ASN A 96 9.54 -7.03 43.95
N TRP A 97 10.04 -8.25 43.87
CA TRP A 97 11.10 -8.61 42.93
C TRP A 97 10.63 -8.38 41.49
N ASN A 98 9.41 -8.80 41.15
CA ASN A 98 8.84 -8.61 39.81
C ASN A 98 8.76 -7.12 39.44
N VAL A 99 8.14 -6.28 40.27
CA VAL A 99 8.04 -4.84 40.02
C VAL A 99 9.43 -4.19 39.91
N ASN A 100 10.37 -4.59 40.75
CA ASN A 100 11.76 -4.11 40.62
C ASN A 100 12.40 -4.47 39.30
N GLN A 101 12.09 -5.65 38.74
CA GLN A 101 12.56 -6.01 37.38
C GLN A 101 11.88 -5.21 36.29
N LEU A 102 10.58 -4.93 36.38
CA LEU A 102 9.84 -4.13 35.41
C LEU A 102 10.41 -2.71 35.31
N PHE A 103 10.72 -2.09 36.45
CA PHE A 103 11.18 -0.69 36.53
C PHE A 103 12.71 -0.54 36.66
N LYS A 104 13.47 -1.65 36.57
CA LYS A 104 14.93 -1.61 36.64
C LYS A 104 15.49 -0.67 35.59
N ASN A 105 16.34 0.27 35.99
CA ASN A 105 16.98 1.27 35.13
C ASN A 105 15.99 2.12 34.30
N LYS A 106 14.77 2.35 34.79
CA LYS A 106 13.74 3.15 34.10
C LYS A 106 14.21 4.55 33.65
N ASN A 107 15.13 5.17 34.40
CA ASN A 107 15.69 6.49 34.10
C ASN A 107 16.88 6.45 33.13
N LYS A 108 17.29 5.27 32.65
CA LYS A 108 18.36 5.08 31.66
C LYS A 108 17.79 4.36 30.45
N PRO A 109 17.05 5.06 29.57
CA PRO A 109 16.47 4.43 28.40
C PRO A 109 17.59 3.87 27.52
N HIS A 110 17.34 2.71 26.96
CA HIS A 110 18.25 2.11 25.99
C HIS A 110 17.87 2.61 24.61
N ILE A 111 18.73 3.41 24.00
CA ILE A 111 18.54 3.96 22.65
C ILE A 111 19.14 2.99 21.64
N ASN A 112 18.43 2.74 20.55
CA ASN A 112 18.95 1.98 19.42
C ASN A 112 19.05 2.93 18.21
N THR A 113 20.25 3.13 17.68
CA THR A 113 20.52 4.02 16.55
C THR A 113 20.42 3.32 15.19
N SER A 114 19.71 2.19 15.13
CA SER A 114 19.54 1.45 13.86
C SER A 114 18.86 2.33 12.80
N THR A 115 19.48 2.42 11.63
CA THR A 115 18.92 3.10 10.47
C THR A 115 18.37 2.07 9.47
N PRO A 116 17.28 2.37 8.75
CA PRO A 116 16.76 1.48 7.72
C PRO A 116 17.80 1.19 6.64
N THR A 117 17.92 -0.06 6.26
CA THR A 117 18.86 -0.48 5.22
C THR A 117 18.29 -0.15 3.85
N LYS A 118 18.90 0.79 3.12
CA LYS A 118 18.61 1.05 1.70
C LYS A 118 19.49 0.17 0.82
N ARG A 119 18.91 -0.46 -0.19
CA ARG A 119 19.64 -1.27 -1.17
C ARG A 119 19.86 -0.47 -2.44
N ASN A 120 21.05 0.09 -2.59
CA ASN A 120 21.46 0.78 -3.81
C ASN A 120 21.75 -0.23 -4.94
N PRO A 121 21.44 0.12 -6.19
CA PRO A 121 21.72 -0.74 -7.34
C PRO A 121 23.25 -0.83 -7.60
N PRO A 122 23.78 -2.03 -7.86
CA PRO A 122 25.16 -2.18 -8.32
C PRO A 122 25.35 -1.61 -9.73
N SER A 123 26.37 -0.77 -9.92
CA SER A 123 26.63 -0.05 -11.18
C SER A 123 26.78 -0.94 -12.42
N ILE A 124 27.29 -2.17 -12.24
CA ILE A 124 27.43 -3.14 -13.33
C ILE A 124 26.11 -3.51 -14.00
N TYR A 125 25.01 -3.54 -13.24
CA TYR A 125 23.68 -3.83 -13.81
C TYR A 125 23.14 -2.65 -14.61
N LEU A 126 23.44 -1.41 -14.20
CA LEU A 126 23.02 -0.21 -14.92
C LEU A 126 23.56 -0.21 -16.36
N ASN A 127 24.85 -0.47 -16.55
CA ASN A 127 25.45 -0.52 -17.88
C ASN A 127 24.88 -1.66 -18.76
N LYS A 128 24.70 -2.85 -18.17
CA LYS A 128 24.09 -3.98 -18.90
C LYS A 128 22.68 -3.67 -19.36
N ILE A 129 21.86 -3.03 -18.50
CA ILE A 129 20.48 -2.69 -18.83
C ILE A 129 20.43 -1.55 -19.86
N SER A 130 21.30 -0.53 -19.73
CA SER A 130 21.42 0.52 -20.75
C SER A 130 21.66 -0.09 -22.13
N ASN A 131 22.59 -1.04 -22.26
CA ASN A 131 22.85 -1.74 -23.53
C ASN A 131 21.65 -2.55 -24.01
N MET A 132 20.90 -3.19 -23.09
CA MET A 132 19.67 -3.91 -23.45
C MET A 132 18.60 -2.94 -23.99
N ILE A 133 18.45 -1.77 -23.38
CA ILE A 133 17.50 -0.74 -23.78
C ILE A 133 17.89 -0.19 -25.17
N GLN A 134 19.14 0.14 -25.38
CA GLN A 134 19.64 0.67 -26.69
C GLN A 134 19.43 -0.31 -27.83
N SER A 135 19.51 -1.62 -27.56
CA SER A 135 19.31 -2.68 -28.56
C SER A 135 17.84 -3.08 -28.76
N ALA A 136 16.92 -2.56 -27.96
CA ALA A 136 15.51 -2.92 -28.04
C ALA A 136 14.75 -2.06 -29.06
N HIS A 137 13.88 -2.70 -29.84
CA HIS A 137 13.00 -2.02 -30.80
C HIS A 137 11.64 -1.65 -30.19
N LYS A 138 11.14 -2.49 -29.26
CA LYS A 138 9.84 -2.31 -28.60
C LYS A 138 9.98 -2.45 -27.07
N PRO A 139 10.79 -1.60 -26.42
CA PRO A 139 10.93 -1.67 -24.98
C PRO A 139 9.66 -1.21 -24.29
N LEU A 140 9.40 -1.76 -23.09
CA LEU A 140 8.36 -1.32 -22.18
C LEU A 140 8.90 -1.23 -20.75
N LEU A 141 8.51 -0.16 -20.06
CA LEU A 141 8.74 0.01 -18.63
C LEU A 141 7.41 -0.13 -17.86
N LEU A 142 7.33 -1.04 -16.90
CA LEU A 142 6.22 -1.17 -15.96
C LEU A 142 6.67 -0.70 -14.59
N ILE A 143 5.98 0.30 -14.05
CA ILE A 143 6.27 0.89 -12.74
C ILE A 143 5.18 0.51 -11.75
N GLY A 144 5.57 -0.04 -10.62
CA GLY A 144 4.68 -0.42 -9.52
C GLY A 144 4.92 0.39 -8.25
N SER A 145 4.10 0.12 -7.23
CA SER A 145 4.09 0.86 -5.97
C SER A 145 5.45 0.94 -5.26
N GLN A 146 6.30 -0.09 -5.35
CA GLN A 146 7.63 -0.05 -4.71
C GLN A 146 8.53 1.05 -5.25
N THR A 147 8.33 1.48 -6.51
CA THR A 147 9.10 2.58 -7.11
C THR A 147 8.83 3.92 -6.43
N MET A 148 7.66 4.08 -5.83
CA MET A 148 7.24 5.30 -5.14
C MET A 148 7.77 5.39 -3.69
N LEU A 149 8.52 4.39 -3.21
CA LEU A 149 9.13 4.39 -1.87
C LEU A 149 10.37 5.29 -1.74
N VAL A 150 10.45 6.33 -2.56
CA VAL A 150 11.51 7.36 -2.55
C VAL A 150 10.90 8.77 -2.41
N PRO A 151 10.12 9.05 -1.35
CA PRO A 151 9.32 10.27 -1.25
C PRO A 151 10.17 11.55 -1.39
N ASP A 152 11.35 11.57 -0.77
CA ASP A 152 12.28 12.72 -0.83
C ASP A 152 12.90 12.95 -2.21
N LYS A 153 12.66 12.06 -3.18
CA LYS A 153 13.25 12.06 -4.53
C LYS A 153 12.19 11.94 -5.63
N GLY A 154 10.96 12.32 -5.34
CA GLY A 154 9.85 12.19 -6.29
C GLY A 154 10.11 12.93 -7.61
N GLU A 155 10.59 14.17 -7.54
CA GLU A 155 10.93 14.96 -8.73
C GLU A 155 12.16 14.42 -9.47
N ASP A 156 13.17 13.93 -8.75
CA ASP A 156 14.31 13.22 -9.38
C ASP A 156 13.85 11.97 -10.13
N LEU A 157 12.90 11.22 -9.54
CA LEU A 157 12.33 10.05 -10.19
C LEU A 157 11.63 10.43 -11.49
N VAL A 158 10.76 11.44 -11.47
CA VAL A 158 10.06 11.95 -12.65
C VAL A 158 11.05 12.35 -13.75
N LYS A 159 12.01 13.22 -13.42
CA LYS A 159 13.05 13.69 -14.36
C LYS A 159 13.82 12.53 -15.00
N ASN A 160 14.16 11.52 -14.24
CA ASN A 160 14.94 10.40 -14.75
C ASN A 160 14.08 9.40 -15.54
N ILE A 161 12.77 9.24 -15.26
CA ILE A 161 11.83 8.48 -16.10
C ILE A 161 11.65 9.20 -17.44
N GLU A 162 11.53 10.53 -17.43
CA GLU A 162 11.45 11.35 -18.65
C GLU A 162 12.72 11.20 -19.51
N ALA A 163 13.91 11.31 -18.88
CA ALA A 163 15.19 11.14 -19.56
C ALA A 163 15.36 9.75 -20.21
N LEU A 164 14.78 8.71 -19.61
CA LEU A 164 14.76 7.37 -20.21
C LEU A 164 13.92 7.31 -21.48
N GLY A 165 12.84 8.11 -21.58
CA GLY A 165 11.96 8.17 -22.76
C GLY A 165 11.26 6.85 -23.10
N LEU A 166 11.25 5.88 -22.20
CA LEU A 166 10.67 4.55 -22.45
C LEU A 166 9.15 4.57 -22.36
N PRO A 167 8.45 3.93 -23.31
CA PRO A 167 7.02 3.70 -23.19
C PRO A 167 6.70 3.01 -21.85
N THR A 168 5.86 3.65 -21.03
CA THR A 168 5.67 3.30 -19.63
C THR A 168 4.20 2.99 -19.32
N PHE A 169 3.96 1.96 -18.51
CA PHE A 169 2.68 1.68 -17.84
C PHE A 169 2.86 1.72 -16.32
N VAL A 170 1.87 2.24 -15.61
CA VAL A 170 1.90 2.39 -14.15
C VAL A 170 0.86 1.51 -13.46
N SER A 171 1.10 1.14 -12.21
CA SER A 171 0.21 0.29 -11.41
C SER A 171 0.31 0.63 -9.92
N GLY A 172 -0.81 0.50 -9.19
CA GLY A 172 -0.90 0.85 -7.77
C GLY A 172 -0.58 2.32 -7.54
N THR A 173 0.12 2.65 -6.47
CA THR A 173 0.47 4.05 -6.11
C THR A 173 1.32 4.76 -7.18
N ALA A 174 2.00 4.01 -8.07
CA ALA A 174 2.70 4.62 -9.21
C ALA A 174 1.76 5.34 -10.21
N ARG A 175 0.44 5.17 -10.09
CA ARG A 175 -0.55 5.99 -10.83
C ARG A 175 -0.39 7.48 -10.55
N GLY A 176 0.17 7.87 -9.41
CA GLY A 176 0.52 9.26 -9.13
C GLY A 176 1.41 9.92 -10.19
N LEU A 177 2.22 9.15 -10.92
CA LEU A 177 3.01 9.64 -12.05
C LEU A 177 2.16 10.19 -13.20
N LEU A 178 0.87 9.83 -13.30
CA LEU A 178 -0.08 10.40 -14.27
C LEU A 178 -0.36 11.89 -14.04
N SER A 179 -0.02 12.43 -12.87
CA SER A 179 -0.09 13.87 -12.56
C SER A 179 0.96 14.69 -13.35
N LYS A 180 2.00 14.05 -13.87
CA LYS A 180 3.10 14.72 -14.56
C LYS A 180 2.90 14.68 -16.08
N THR A 181 3.01 15.83 -16.70
CA THR A 181 2.98 15.97 -18.16
C THR A 181 4.36 15.66 -18.77
N GLY A 182 4.40 15.27 -20.04
CA GLY A 182 5.66 14.98 -20.74
C GLY A 182 6.17 13.55 -20.62
N LEU A 183 5.72 12.79 -19.61
CA LEU A 183 6.10 11.39 -19.48
C LEU A 183 5.41 10.50 -20.55
N PRO A 184 6.13 9.55 -21.16
CA PRO A 184 5.57 8.63 -22.15
C PRO A 184 4.75 7.50 -21.47
N ILE A 185 3.73 7.89 -20.69
CA ILE A 185 2.87 6.97 -19.93
C ILE A 185 1.60 6.67 -20.70
N PHE A 186 1.30 5.37 -20.84
CA PHE A 186 0.11 4.84 -21.49
C PHE A 186 -0.79 4.18 -20.44
N ARG A 187 -2.10 4.27 -20.64
CA ARG A 187 -3.10 3.79 -19.68
C ARG A 187 -3.77 2.50 -20.12
N HIS A 188 -3.97 2.32 -21.42
CA HIS A 188 -4.81 1.29 -21.97
C HIS A 188 -4.04 0.26 -22.80
N MET A 189 -4.66 -0.88 -23.06
CA MET A 189 -4.15 -1.96 -23.93
C MET A 189 -2.78 -2.54 -23.52
N ARG A 190 -2.41 -2.44 -22.22
CA ARG A 190 -1.15 -2.95 -21.65
C ARG A 190 -0.86 -4.41 -22.04
N LYS A 191 -1.89 -5.30 -22.00
CA LYS A 191 -1.74 -6.71 -22.37
C LYS A 191 -1.24 -6.87 -23.80
N LYS A 192 -1.79 -6.09 -24.76
CA LYS A 192 -1.38 -6.13 -26.16
C LYS A 192 0.06 -5.62 -26.33
N ALA A 193 0.40 -4.51 -25.65
CA ALA A 193 1.74 -3.96 -25.66
C ALA A 193 2.78 -4.97 -25.15
N LEU A 194 2.50 -5.65 -24.02
CA LEU A 194 3.38 -6.67 -23.43
C LEU A 194 3.61 -7.88 -24.33
N LYS A 195 2.61 -8.26 -25.16
CA LYS A 195 2.74 -9.35 -26.13
C LYS A 195 3.61 -9.01 -27.32
N GLU A 196 3.76 -7.73 -27.64
CA GLU A 196 4.55 -7.25 -28.78
C GLU A 196 5.96 -6.77 -28.38
N ALA A 197 6.17 -6.50 -27.08
CA ALA A 197 7.45 -6.02 -26.57
C ALA A 197 8.57 -7.04 -26.77
N ASP A 198 9.78 -6.55 -27.06
CA ASP A 198 11.02 -7.34 -27.13
C ASP A 198 11.87 -7.19 -25.85
N LEU A 199 11.66 -6.10 -25.09
CA LEU A 199 12.23 -5.86 -23.76
C LEU A 199 11.15 -5.37 -22.80
N VAL A 200 11.03 -5.99 -21.63
CA VAL A 200 10.13 -5.55 -20.55
C VAL A 200 10.93 -5.34 -19.27
N ILE A 201 10.86 -4.13 -18.73
CA ILE A 201 11.48 -3.75 -17.47
C ILE A 201 10.37 -3.65 -16.40
N LEU A 202 10.43 -4.47 -15.37
CA LEU A 202 9.49 -4.53 -14.26
C LEU A 202 10.11 -3.85 -13.04
N ALA A 203 9.78 -2.58 -12.82
CA ALA A 203 10.24 -1.81 -11.68
C ALA A 203 9.22 -1.89 -10.53
N GLY A 204 9.45 -2.77 -9.57
CA GLY A 204 8.56 -3.00 -8.43
C GLY A 204 7.23 -3.67 -8.79
N VAL A 205 7.17 -4.41 -9.90
CA VAL A 205 6.00 -5.17 -10.35
C VAL A 205 6.37 -6.65 -10.44
N PRO A 206 5.84 -7.54 -9.60
CA PRO A 206 6.00 -8.98 -9.75
C PRO A 206 5.10 -9.53 -10.88
N CYS A 207 5.45 -10.71 -11.38
CA CYS A 207 4.62 -11.45 -12.34
C CYS A 207 3.49 -12.21 -11.62
N ASP A 208 2.58 -11.49 -10.98
CA ASP A 208 1.39 -12.04 -10.32
C ASP A 208 0.15 -12.07 -11.26
N PHE A 209 -1.05 -12.22 -10.68
CA PHE A 209 -2.31 -12.30 -11.44
C PHE A 209 -2.54 -11.08 -12.34
N ARG A 210 -2.04 -9.89 -11.99
CA ARG A 210 -2.19 -8.65 -12.79
C ARG A 210 -1.50 -8.73 -14.16
N LEU A 211 -0.50 -9.59 -14.27
CA LEU A 211 0.22 -9.92 -15.51
C LEU A 211 -0.08 -11.34 -16.00
N ASP A 212 -1.20 -11.92 -15.53
CA ASP A 212 -1.56 -13.30 -15.81
C ASP A 212 -0.38 -14.25 -15.53
N TYR A 213 0.21 -14.10 -14.34
CA TYR A 213 1.36 -14.90 -13.89
C TYR A 213 2.54 -14.86 -14.85
N GLY A 214 2.71 -13.74 -15.56
CA GLY A 214 3.75 -13.51 -16.56
C GLY A 214 3.37 -13.94 -17.99
N ARG A 215 2.19 -14.52 -18.21
CA ARG A 215 1.73 -14.97 -19.56
C ARG A 215 1.35 -13.81 -20.47
N HIS A 216 1.10 -12.62 -19.92
CA HIS A 216 0.88 -11.42 -20.75
C HIS A 216 2.16 -10.96 -21.46
N ILE A 217 3.34 -11.28 -20.94
CA ILE A 217 4.62 -10.88 -21.52
C ILE A 217 5.01 -11.85 -22.63
N ASN A 218 5.42 -11.35 -23.78
CA ASN A 218 5.94 -12.16 -24.87
C ASN A 218 7.01 -13.14 -24.37
N HIS A 219 6.91 -14.41 -24.75
CA HIS A 219 7.85 -15.44 -24.30
C HIS A 219 9.27 -15.21 -24.81
N ARG A 220 9.43 -14.52 -25.95
CA ARG A 220 10.73 -14.17 -26.55
C ARG A 220 11.30 -12.85 -26.01
N ALA A 221 10.50 -12.05 -25.29
CA ALA A 221 10.97 -10.80 -24.73
C ALA A 221 12.03 -11.02 -23.65
N LYS A 222 13.11 -10.26 -23.73
CA LYS A 222 14.02 -10.11 -22.61
C LYS A 222 13.28 -9.42 -21.47
N THR A 223 13.49 -9.90 -20.24
CA THR A 223 12.83 -9.34 -19.05
C THR A 223 13.86 -8.94 -18.00
N VAL A 224 13.72 -7.72 -17.50
CA VAL A 224 14.50 -7.21 -16.36
C VAL A 224 13.54 -6.98 -15.21
N ALA A 225 13.77 -7.59 -14.06
CA ALA A 225 12.94 -7.41 -12.88
C ALA A 225 13.76 -6.78 -11.74
N ILE A 226 13.34 -5.62 -11.28
CA ILE A 226 13.91 -4.90 -10.13
C ILE A 226 12.88 -4.91 -9.01
N ASN A 227 13.24 -5.45 -7.85
CA ASN A 227 12.34 -5.53 -6.70
C ASN A 227 13.15 -5.59 -5.41
N LEU A 228 12.57 -5.08 -4.31
CA LEU A 228 13.15 -5.20 -2.96
C LEU A 228 13.17 -6.66 -2.45
N ASN A 229 12.27 -7.50 -2.97
CA ASN A 229 12.13 -8.89 -2.58
C ASN A 229 12.62 -9.84 -3.69
N ARG A 230 13.63 -10.65 -3.38
CA ARG A 230 14.18 -11.63 -4.32
C ARG A 230 13.14 -12.70 -4.75
N LYS A 231 12.18 -13.04 -3.90
CA LYS A 231 11.12 -13.99 -4.24
C LYS A 231 10.21 -13.42 -5.32
N ASP A 232 9.85 -12.14 -5.22
CA ASP A 232 8.96 -11.47 -6.18
C ASP A 232 9.61 -11.31 -7.55
N ILE A 233 10.95 -11.19 -7.60
CA ILE A 233 11.71 -11.13 -8.87
C ILE A 233 11.49 -12.40 -9.70
N ASN A 234 11.43 -13.56 -9.05
CA ASN A 234 11.32 -14.85 -9.73
C ASN A 234 9.90 -15.44 -9.69
N LEU A 235 8.93 -14.65 -9.23
CA LEU A 235 7.55 -15.12 -9.07
C LEU A 235 6.94 -15.45 -10.43
N ASN A 236 6.52 -16.70 -10.62
CA ASN A 236 5.87 -17.28 -11.81
C ASN A 236 6.65 -17.17 -13.13
N ARG A 237 7.60 -16.26 -13.26
CA ARG A 237 8.44 -16.13 -14.45
C ARG A 237 9.86 -15.72 -14.06
N ARG A 238 10.84 -16.54 -14.43
CA ARG A 238 12.26 -16.19 -14.23
C ARG A 238 12.66 -15.10 -15.25
N PRO A 239 13.13 -13.92 -14.80
CA PRO A 239 13.55 -12.86 -15.71
C PRO A 239 14.92 -13.20 -16.36
N THR A 240 15.23 -12.58 -17.48
CA THR A 240 16.57 -12.58 -18.10
C THR A 240 17.58 -11.98 -17.13
N MET A 241 17.18 -10.94 -16.39
CA MET A 241 18.00 -10.30 -15.35
C MET A 241 17.13 -9.90 -14.15
N GLY A 242 17.46 -10.44 -12.96
CA GLY A 242 16.81 -10.11 -11.69
C GLY A 242 17.72 -9.32 -10.77
N ILE A 243 17.25 -8.20 -10.25
CA ILE A 243 18.03 -7.27 -9.41
C ILE A 243 17.28 -7.01 -8.10
N THR A 244 17.90 -7.41 -6.98
CA THR A 244 17.38 -7.07 -5.67
C THR A 244 17.88 -5.69 -5.27
N SER A 245 17.05 -4.66 -5.51
CA SER A 245 17.36 -3.26 -5.25
C SER A 245 16.07 -2.48 -5.06
N ASP A 246 16.18 -1.26 -4.54
CA ASP A 246 15.09 -0.28 -4.55
C ASP A 246 14.79 0.17 -5.99
N PRO A 247 13.55 -0.06 -6.51
CA PRO A 247 13.24 0.23 -7.91
C PRO A 247 13.26 1.72 -8.25
N GLY A 248 12.86 2.59 -7.30
CA GLY A 248 12.88 4.05 -7.51
C GLY A 248 14.31 4.56 -7.62
N SER A 249 15.16 4.20 -6.67
CA SER A 249 16.60 4.53 -6.71
C SER A 249 17.28 3.95 -7.95
N PHE A 250 16.83 2.77 -8.40
CA PHE A 250 17.36 2.15 -9.62
C PHE A 250 17.00 2.98 -10.87
N LEU A 251 15.75 3.39 -11.02
CA LEU A 251 15.32 4.20 -12.18
C LEU A 251 15.98 5.58 -12.19
N ILE A 252 16.16 6.22 -11.02
CA ILE A 252 16.89 7.48 -10.91
C ILE A 252 18.33 7.32 -11.43
N GLN A 253 19.05 6.29 -11.02
CA GLN A 253 20.43 6.06 -11.48
C GLN A 253 20.50 5.62 -12.95
N LEU A 254 19.51 4.87 -13.43
CA LEU A 254 19.45 4.45 -14.83
C LEU A 254 19.17 5.64 -15.76
N GLY A 255 18.30 6.56 -15.36
CA GLY A 255 18.00 7.78 -16.14
C GLY A 255 19.15 8.76 -16.24
N GLN A 256 20.15 8.66 -15.34
CA GLN A 256 21.39 9.43 -15.42
C GLN A 256 22.38 8.89 -16.49
N LYS A 257 22.09 7.72 -17.06
CA LYS A 257 22.89 7.16 -18.15
C LYS A 257 22.47 7.74 -19.48
N THR A 258 23.43 8.04 -20.35
CA THR A 258 23.12 8.40 -21.73
C THR A 258 22.59 7.15 -22.45
N ILE A 259 21.30 7.13 -22.70
CA ILE A 259 20.62 6.06 -23.43
C ILE A 259 20.06 6.68 -24.72
N SER A 260 20.60 6.27 -25.85
CA SER A 260 20.09 6.67 -27.15
C SER A 260 19.25 5.53 -27.73
N GLY A 261 18.00 5.82 -28.04
CA GLY A 261 17.11 4.90 -28.71
C GLY A 261 16.01 5.67 -29.43
N ASN A 262 15.58 5.18 -30.56
CA ASN A 262 14.44 5.75 -31.29
C ASN A 262 13.25 4.80 -31.19
N TRP A 263 12.29 5.14 -30.34
CA TRP A 263 11.06 4.36 -30.14
C TRP A 263 9.81 5.13 -30.59
N GLN A 264 9.97 6.17 -31.42
CA GLN A 264 8.86 7.03 -31.86
C GLN A 264 7.74 6.24 -32.53
N GLU A 265 8.08 5.34 -33.47
CA GLU A 265 7.08 4.48 -34.11
C GLU A 265 6.34 3.59 -33.13
N TRP A 266 7.08 3.02 -32.18
CA TRP A 266 6.47 2.20 -31.12
C TRP A 266 5.56 3.01 -30.19
N GLN A 267 6.01 4.19 -29.78
CA GLN A 267 5.20 5.11 -28.99
C GLN A 267 3.95 5.56 -29.74
N GLU A 268 4.04 5.78 -31.05
CA GLU A 268 2.89 6.18 -31.86
C GLU A 268 1.84 5.07 -31.93
N VAL A 269 2.26 3.82 -32.10
CA VAL A 269 1.37 2.66 -32.05
C VAL A 269 0.65 2.59 -30.68
N LEU A 270 1.36 2.81 -29.60
CA LEU A 270 0.78 2.79 -28.25
C LEU A 270 -0.17 3.97 -28.02
N ARG A 271 0.21 5.17 -28.48
CA ARG A 271 -0.61 6.39 -28.39
C ARG A 271 -1.93 6.24 -29.16
N LYS A 272 -1.87 5.69 -30.38
CA LYS A 272 -3.07 5.42 -31.17
C LYS A 272 -4.02 4.48 -30.41
N ARG A 273 -3.53 3.39 -29.83
CA ARG A 273 -4.33 2.44 -29.06
C ARG A 273 -4.92 3.06 -27.79
N ASP A 274 -4.14 3.89 -27.12
CA ASP A 274 -4.59 4.61 -25.92
C ASP A 274 -5.72 5.58 -26.25
N LEU A 275 -5.59 6.30 -27.37
CA LEU A 275 -6.61 7.21 -27.88
C LEU A 275 -7.88 6.47 -28.32
N GLU A 276 -7.76 5.39 -29.10
CA GLU A 276 -8.88 4.57 -29.54
C GLU A 276 -9.70 4.07 -28.36
N ARG A 277 -9.01 3.58 -27.30
CA ARG A 277 -9.72 3.12 -26.09
C ARG A 277 -10.33 4.28 -25.30
N THR A 278 -9.67 5.44 -25.24
CA THR A 278 -10.24 6.64 -24.60
C THR A 278 -11.51 7.10 -25.32
N VAL A 279 -11.51 7.12 -26.66
CA VAL A 279 -12.70 7.46 -27.47
C VAL A 279 -13.84 6.49 -27.18
N GLU A 280 -13.56 5.19 -27.12
CA GLU A 280 -14.56 4.18 -26.80
C GLU A 280 -15.15 4.38 -25.40
N ILE A 281 -14.31 4.63 -24.38
CA ILE A 281 -14.77 4.90 -23.01
C ILE A 281 -15.63 6.15 -22.97
N THR A 282 -15.24 7.22 -23.67
CA THR A 282 -16.01 8.47 -23.77
C THR A 282 -17.38 8.22 -24.43
N ARG A 283 -17.42 7.41 -25.49
CA ARG A 283 -18.68 7.01 -26.13
C ARG A 283 -19.58 6.25 -25.15
N GLN A 284 -19.03 5.26 -24.42
CA GLN A 284 -19.75 4.50 -23.41
C GLN A 284 -20.25 5.41 -22.29
N ALA A 285 -19.48 6.41 -21.88
CA ALA A 285 -19.87 7.38 -20.87
C ALA A 285 -21.04 8.28 -21.30
N SER A 286 -21.22 8.48 -22.60
CA SER A 286 -22.33 9.28 -23.16
C SER A 286 -23.61 8.48 -23.43
N GLU A 287 -23.59 7.15 -23.24
CA GLU A 287 -24.75 6.30 -23.40
C GLU A 287 -25.82 6.62 -22.34
N HIS A 288 -27.07 6.71 -22.77
CA HIS A 288 -28.21 6.86 -21.86
C HIS A 288 -28.46 5.57 -21.09
N THR A 289 -28.49 5.67 -19.76
CA THR A 289 -28.76 4.57 -18.87
C THR A 289 -29.93 4.90 -17.95
N LYS A 290 -30.64 3.89 -17.45
CA LYS A 290 -31.74 4.06 -16.49
C LYS A 290 -31.31 4.75 -15.18
N PHE A 291 -30.07 4.47 -14.76
CA PHE A 291 -29.44 5.03 -13.56
C PHE A 291 -28.24 5.88 -13.98
N ILE A 292 -27.51 6.42 -13.01
CA ILE A 292 -26.28 7.19 -13.27
C ILE A 292 -25.25 6.28 -13.96
N ASN A 293 -24.77 6.72 -15.13
CA ASN A 293 -23.69 6.03 -15.82
C ASN A 293 -22.37 6.23 -15.04
N PRO A 294 -21.74 5.16 -14.51
CA PRO A 294 -20.55 5.28 -13.66
C PRO A 294 -19.34 5.88 -14.40
N MET A 295 -19.23 5.63 -15.71
CA MET A 295 -18.14 6.22 -16.51
C MET A 295 -18.33 7.73 -16.63
N ARG A 296 -19.56 8.20 -16.91
CA ARG A 296 -19.87 9.63 -16.98
C ARG A 296 -19.61 10.31 -15.64
N LEU A 297 -20.02 9.67 -14.53
CA LEU A 297 -19.75 10.16 -13.19
C LEU A 297 -18.23 10.32 -12.97
N CYS A 298 -17.43 9.31 -13.30
CA CYS A 298 -15.97 9.40 -13.17
C CYS A 298 -15.35 10.51 -14.03
N PHE A 299 -15.85 10.76 -15.24
CA PHE A 299 -15.36 11.89 -16.05
C PHE A 299 -15.71 13.25 -15.43
N LEU A 300 -16.89 13.40 -14.85
CA LEU A 300 -17.26 14.61 -14.13
C LEU A 300 -16.40 14.80 -12.88
N LEU A 301 -16.17 13.74 -12.11
CA LEU A 301 -15.26 13.78 -10.97
C LEU A 301 -13.84 14.18 -11.39
N ASP A 302 -13.31 13.62 -12.48
CA ASP A 302 -11.96 13.97 -12.97
C ASP A 302 -11.82 15.46 -13.31
N GLN A 303 -12.91 16.12 -13.72
CA GLN A 303 -12.94 17.57 -14.00
C GLN A 303 -12.95 18.45 -12.74
N HIS A 304 -13.38 17.90 -11.61
CA HIS A 304 -13.43 18.60 -10.31
C HIS A 304 -12.18 18.40 -9.45
N LEU A 305 -11.30 17.50 -9.84
CA LEU A 305 -10.05 17.27 -9.13
C LEU A 305 -9.07 18.41 -9.37
N GLU A 306 -8.51 18.94 -8.29
CA GLU A 306 -7.52 20.01 -8.30
C GLU A 306 -6.12 19.53 -7.98
N ASP A 307 -5.11 20.36 -8.25
CA ASP A 307 -3.72 20.03 -7.94
C ASP A 307 -3.55 19.83 -6.43
N GLY A 308 -2.92 18.72 -6.06
CA GLY A 308 -2.74 18.35 -4.67
C GLY A 308 -3.81 17.40 -4.11
N ASP A 309 -4.95 17.23 -4.78
CA ASP A 309 -5.99 16.29 -4.34
C ASP A 309 -5.49 14.85 -4.27
N ILE A 310 -6.01 14.12 -3.29
CA ILE A 310 -5.67 12.71 -3.07
C ILE A 310 -6.89 11.84 -3.30
N LEU A 311 -6.73 10.85 -4.18
CA LEU A 311 -7.75 9.84 -4.49
C LEU A 311 -7.50 8.60 -3.64
N VAL A 312 -8.50 8.23 -2.85
CA VAL A 312 -8.57 6.96 -2.12
C VAL A 312 -9.61 6.07 -2.80
N ALA A 313 -9.23 4.87 -3.19
CA ALA A 313 -10.09 3.95 -3.92
C ALA A 313 -10.24 2.64 -3.14
N ASP A 314 -11.48 2.28 -2.76
CA ASP A 314 -11.76 1.05 -2.02
C ASP A 314 -13.06 0.40 -2.53
N GLY A 315 -12.92 -0.73 -3.21
CA GLY A 315 -14.06 -1.45 -3.75
C GLY A 315 -13.74 -2.33 -4.96
N GLY A 316 -14.80 -2.78 -5.61
CA GLY A 316 -14.75 -3.66 -6.78
C GLY A 316 -14.91 -2.93 -8.11
N ASP A 317 -16.04 -3.17 -8.79
CA ASP A 317 -16.29 -2.72 -10.17
C ASP A 317 -16.29 -1.21 -10.36
N PHE A 318 -16.91 -0.46 -9.45
CA PHE A 318 -16.93 1.00 -9.55
C PHE A 318 -15.52 1.57 -9.43
N VAL A 319 -14.73 1.06 -8.50
CA VAL A 319 -13.32 1.46 -8.33
C VAL A 319 -12.48 1.02 -9.53
N ALA A 320 -12.73 -0.15 -10.10
CA ALA A 320 -12.08 -0.57 -11.33
C ALA A 320 -12.36 0.44 -12.46
N THR A 321 -13.61 0.89 -12.62
CA THR A 321 -14.00 1.93 -13.58
C THR A 321 -13.29 3.26 -13.29
N ALA A 322 -13.34 3.72 -12.04
CA ALA A 322 -12.63 4.93 -11.62
C ALA A 322 -11.13 4.87 -11.94
N SER A 323 -10.50 3.73 -11.73
CA SER A 323 -9.05 3.56 -11.91
C SER A 323 -8.54 3.77 -13.32
N TYR A 324 -9.38 3.59 -14.36
CA TYR A 324 -8.97 3.85 -15.75
C TYR A 324 -9.48 5.18 -16.32
N ILE A 325 -10.30 5.92 -15.57
CA ILE A 325 -10.80 7.26 -15.96
C ILE A 325 -10.10 8.34 -15.14
N LEU A 326 -10.17 8.28 -13.81
CA LEU A 326 -9.60 9.30 -12.92
C LEU A 326 -8.09 9.42 -13.08
N ARG A 327 -7.60 10.66 -12.99
CA ARG A 327 -6.18 10.99 -13.03
C ARG A 327 -5.76 11.61 -11.71
N PRO A 328 -4.84 11.02 -10.98
CA PRO A 328 -4.25 11.66 -9.81
C PRO A 328 -3.66 13.03 -10.17
N ARG A 329 -3.70 13.98 -9.24
CA ARG A 329 -3.18 15.35 -9.41
C ARG A 329 -1.84 15.56 -8.70
N SER A 330 -1.37 14.55 -7.94
CA SER A 330 -0.07 14.59 -7.27
C SER A 330 0.62 13.23 -7.32
N LEU A 331 1.93 13.19 -7.04
CA LEU A 331 2.70 11.93 -7.00
C LEU A 331 2.19 10.96 -5.94
N ALA A 332 1.73 11.47 -4.80
CA ALA A 332 1.10 10.68 -3.73
C ALA A 332 -0.42 10.55 -3.90
N GLY A 333 -0.98 11.04 -5.00
CA GLY A 333 -2.41 11.25 -5.22
C GLY A 333 -3.24 9.99 -5.52
N TRP A 334 -2.73 8.77 -5.34
CA TRP A 334 -3.49 7.54 -5.53
C TRP A 334 -3.18 6.51 -4.45
N LEU A 335 -4.20 6.15 -3.67
CA LEU A 335 -4.15 5.10 -2.65
C LEU A 335 -5.21 4.04 -2.95
N ASP A 336 -4.82 2.77 -2.97
CA ASP A 336 -5.71 1.63 -3.18
C ASP A 336 -5.26 0.42 -2.33
N PRO A 337 -6.11 -0.62 -2.14
CA PRO A 337 -5.77 -1.80 -1.32
C PRO A 337 -4.60 -2.63 -1.87
N GLY A 338 -4.03 -2.26 -3.01
CA GLY A 338 -2.90 -2.95 -3.61
C GLY A 338 -3.24 -4.36 -4.07
N VAL A 339 -2.22 -5.23 -4.09
CA VAL A 339 -2.30 -6.58 -4.68
C VAL A 339 -3.19 -7.53 -3.89
N PHE A 340 -3.26 -7.35 -2.58
CA PHE A 340 -4.05 -8.23 -1.72
C PHE A 340 -5.55 -8.00 -1.93
N GLY A 341 -5.96 -6.78 -2.31
CA GLY A 341 -7.33 -6.45 -2.69
C GLY A 341 -8.33 -6.54 -1.53
N THR A 342 -7.88 -6.37 -0.28
CA THR A 342 -8.81 -6.34 0.86
C THR A 342 -9.68 -5.10 0.80
N LEU A 343 -10.96 -5.25 1.16
CA LEU A 343 -11.89 -4.15 1.31
C LEU A 343 -11.82 -3.60 2.75
N GLY A 344 -12.32 -2.35 2.95
CA GLY A 344 -12.38 -1.70 4.25
C GLY A 344 -11.11 -0.96 4.66
N VAL A 345 -10.17 -0.75 3.75
CA VAL A 345 -8.95 0.03 4.01
C VAL A 345 -9.12 1.52 3.75
N GLY A 346 -10.18 1.91 3.03
CA GLY A 346 -10.39 3.27 2.56
C GLY A 346 -10.39 4.30 3.69
N ALA A 347 -11.09 4.03 4.79
CA ALA A 347 -11.13 4.93 5.93
C ALA A 347 -9.74 5.17 6.55
N GLY A 348 -8.94 4.12 6.71
CA GLY A 348 -7.56 4.25 7.21
C GLY A 348 -6.66 5.05 6.26
N PHE A 349 -6.86 4.90 4.95
CA PHE A 349 -6.13 5.70 3.95
C PHE A 349 -6.56 7.17 3.96
N ILE A 350 -7.86 7.48 4.13
CA ILE A 350 -8.36 8.85 4.28
C ILE A 350 -7.70 9.52 5.48
N LEU A 351 -7.72 8.85 6.63
CA LEU A 351 -7.09 9.36 7.86
C LEU A 351 -5.59 9.61 7.65
N GLY A 352 -4.88 8.64 7.08
CA GLY A 352 -3.45 8.75 6.80
C GLY A 352 -3.12 9.87 5.82
N ALA A 353 -3.91 10.01 4.76
CA ALA A 353 -3.76 11.07 3.76
C ALA A 353 -3.94 12.46 4.40
N HIS A 354 -5.02 12.67 5.15
CA HIS A 354 -5.28 13.94 5.82
C HIS A 354 -4.19 14.31 6.84
N LEU A 355 -3.73 13.34 7.65
CA LEU A 355 -2.68 13.60 8.66
C LEU A 355 -1.31 13.94 8.05
N THR A 356 -1.05 13.50 6.83
CA THR A 356 0.22 13.76 6.12
C THR A 356 0.15 14.94 5.16
N HIS A 357 -1.04 15.27 4.68
CA HIS A 357 -1.32 16.32 3.70
C HIS A 357 -2.60 17.07 4.10
N SER A 358 -2.54 17.83 5.20
CA SER A 358 -3.70 18.52 5.80
C SER A 358 -4.37 19.53 4.86
N ASP A 359 -3.62 20.08 3.91
CA ASP A 359 -4.11 21.09 2.95
C ASP A 359 -4.72 20.48 1.68
N SER A 360 -4.66 19.15 1.54
CA SER A 360 -5.20 18.43 0.39
C SER A 360 -6.64 18.02 0.63
N VAL A 361 -7.48 18.11 -0.42
CA VAL A 361 -8.80 17.48 -0.39
C VAL A 361 -8.65 15.99 -0.66
N VAL A 362 -9.26 15.17 0.21
CA VAL A 362 -9.29 13.72 0.04
C VAL A 362 -10.60 13.31 -0.60
N TRP A 363 -10.52 12.75 -1.80
CA TRP A 363 -11.64 12.16 -2.54
C TRP A 363 -11.62 10.65 -2.35
N ALA A 364 -12.66 10.10 -1.75
CA ALA A 364 -12.78 8.67 -1.53
C ALA A 364 -13.82 8.06 -2.48
N VAL A 365 -13.39 7.10 -3.29
CA VAL A 365 -14.26 6.37 -4.24
C VAL A 365 -14.49 4.97 -3.70
N PHE A 366 -15.73 4.68 -3.34
CA PHE A 366 -16.14 3.41 -2.74
C PHE A 366 -17.12 2.65 -3.61
N GLY A 367 -17.03 1.31 -3.62
CA GLY A 367 -18.20 0.48 -3.85
C GLY A 367 -19.05 0.43 -2.56
N ASP A 368 -20.35 0.20 -2.68
CA ASP A 368 -21.27 0.16 -1.54
C ASP A 368 -20.91 -0.91 -0.50
N GLY A 369 -20.57 -2.12 -0.94
CA GLY A 369 -20.10 -3.16 -0.04
C GLY A 369 -18.78 -2.82 0.67
N ALA A 370 -17.84 -2.18 0.00
CA ALA A 370 -16.59 -1.73 0.61
C ALA A 370 -16.84 -0.59 1.59
N PHE A 371 -17.72 0.35 1.25
CA PHE A 371 -18.12 1.44 2.14
C PHE A 371 -18.72 0.94 3.44
N GLY A 372 -19.49 -0.14 3.41
CA GLY A 372 -20.06 -0.76 4.61
C GLY A 372 -19.01 -1.14 5.67
N TYR A 373 -17.79 -1.48 5.27
CA TYR A 373 -16.69 -1.73 6.21
C TYR A 373 -16.07 -0.44 6.79
N SER A 374 -16.21 0.69 6.11
CA SER A 374 -15.61 1.97 6.47
C SER A 374 -16.59 2.96 7.10
N LEU A 375 -17.90 2.69 7.04
CA LEU A 375 -18.98 3.62 7.42
C LEU A 375 -18.81 4.19 8.83
N ILE A 376 -18.50 3.35 9.81
CA ILE A 376 -18.36 3.77 11.20
C ILE A 376 -17.24 4.79 11.42
N GLU A 377 -16.23 4.80 10.57
CA GLU A 377 -15.11 5.74 10.68
C GLU A 377 -15.47 7.17 10.25
N PHE A 378 -16.62 7.36 9.61
CA PHE A 378 -17.14 8.70 9.33
C PHE A 378 -17.53 9.44 10.62
N ASP A 379 -17.92 8.73 11.67
CA ASP A 379 -18.04 9.28 13.03
C ASP A 379 -16.66 9.76 13.55
N THR A 380 -15.60 9.01 13.29
CA THR A 380 -14.23 9.43 13.61
C THR A 380 -13.85 10.71 12.84
N PHE A 381 -14.15 10.77 11.54
CA PHE A 381 -13.86 11.95 10.74
C PHE A 381 -14.60 13.19 11.24
N ALA A 382 -15.87 13.03 11.60
CA ALA A 382 -16.67 14.12 12.18
C ALA A 382 -16.08 14.61 13.52
N ARG A 383 -15.73 13.70 14.44
CA ARG A 383 -15.15 14.04 15.74
C ARG A 383 -13.81 14.78 15.63
N TYR A 384 -12.99 14.45 14.65
CA TYR A 384 -11.66 15.03 14.46
C TYR A 384 -11.62 16.11 13.37
N SER A 385 -12.79 16.52 12.85
CA SER A 385 -12.90 17.54 11.79
C SER A 385 -12.05 17.22 10.57
N ILE A 386 -12.07 15.96 10.13
CA ILE A 386 -11.36 15.48 8.93
C ILE A 386 -12.29 15.60 7.72
N PRO A 387 -12.06 16.56 6.82
CA PRO A 387 -12.88 16.71 5.63
C PRO A 387 -12.59 15.59 4.62
N VAL A 388 -13.64 15.02 4.04
CA VAL A 388 -13.55 14.02 2.99
C VAL A 388 -14.74 14.15 2.03
N VAL A 389 -14.48 13.98 0.74
CA VAL A 389 -15.54 13.85 -0.27
C VAL A 389 -15.69 12.39 -0.63
N ALA A 390 -16.73 11.74 -0.11
CA ALA A 390 -16.98 10.32 -0.39
C ALA A 390 -17.97 10.14 -1.55
N VAL A 391 -17.54 9.42 -2.58
CA VAL A 391 -18.36 9.05 -3.74
C VAL A 391 -18.59 7.55 -3.71
N ILE A 392 -19.87 7.16 -3.50
CA ILE A 392 -20.24 5.78 -3.30
C ILE A 392 -20.99 5.27 -4.54
N GLY A 393 -20.40 4.29 -5.24
CA GLY A 393 -21.05 3.54 -6.30
C GLY A 393 -21.98 2.51 -5.69
N ASN A 394 -23.24 2.91 -5.49
CA ASN A 394 -24.26 2.10 -4.82
C ASN A 394 -25.11 1.37 -5.87
N ASP A 395 -24.77 0.13 -6.15
CA ASP A 395 -25.52 -0.76 -7.04
C ASP A 395 -26.21 -1.93 -6.29
N SER A 396 -26.16 -1.89 -4.96
CA SER A 396 -26.73 -2.90 -4.05
C SER A 396 -26.24 -4.31 -4.35
N SER A 397 -24.99 -4.45 -4.73
CA SER A 397 -24.44 -5.74 -5.13
C SER A 397 -22.92 -5.86 -4.96
N TRP A 398 -22.45 -7.07 -4.68
CA TRP A 398 -21.08 -7.47 -4.89
C TRP A 398 -20.82 -7.74 -6.39
N SER A 399 -21.01 -6.73 -7.23
CA SER A 399 -21.09 -6.86 -8.69
C SER A 399 -19.88 -7.53 -9.32
N GLN A 400 -18.67 -7.30 -8.82
CA GLN A 400 -17.48 -7.99 -9.30
C GLN A 400 -17.55 -9.50 -9.06
N ILE A 401 -18.11 -9.93 -7.94
CA ILE A 401 -18.30 -11.36 -7.62
C ILE A 401 -19.48 -11.92 -8.41
N ALA A 402 -20.62 -11.22 -8.42
CA ALA A 402 -21.82 -11.63 -9.15
C ALA A 402 -21.55 -11.92 -10.63
N ARG A 403 -20.71 -11.11 -11.27
CA ARG A 403 -20.35 -11.25 -12.68
C ARG A 403 -19.83 -12.65 -13.03
N ASP A 404 -18.95 -13.19 -12.21
CA ASP A 404 -18.38 -14.52 -12.44
C ASP A 404 -19.31 -15.59 -11.88
N GLN A 405 -19.85 -15.40 -10.68
CA GLN A 405 -20.71 -16.37 -10.00
C GLN A 405 -21.96 -16.71 -10.82
N VAL A 406 -22.67 -15.69 -11.32
CA VAL A 406 -23.87 -15.90 -12.14
C VAL A 406 -23.57 -16.65 -13.44
N VAL A 407 -22.40 -16.40 -14.05
CA VAL A 407 -21.98 -17.11 -15.27
C VAL A 407 -21.76 -18.58 -14.98
N PHE A 408 -21.08 -18.93 -13.88
CA PHE A 408 -20.72 -20.31 -13.55
C PHE A 408 -21.83 -21.08 -12.82
N LEU A 409 -22.47 -20.47 -11.83
CA LEU A 409 -23.42 -21.12 -10.96
C LEU A 409 -24.89 -20.86 -11.34
N LYS A 410 -25.15 -19.87 -12.21
CA LYS A 410 -26.50 -19.40 -12.60
C LYS A 410 -27.34 -18.91 -11.40
N ASP A 411 -26.67 -18.49 -10.32
CA ASP A 411 -27.29 -18.10 -9.07
C ASP A 411 -26.57 -16.87 -8.46
N PRO A 412 -27.26 -15.76 -8.15
CA PRO A 412 -26.70 -14.58 -7.51
C PRO A 412 -26.62 -14.70 -5.99
N VAL A 413 -26.88 -15.85 -5.38
CA VAL A 413 -26.93 -16.03 -3.93
C VAL A 413 -25.72 -15.40 -3.21
N GLY A 414 -25.99 -14.61 -2.18
CA GLY A 414 -24.97 -13.93 -1.39
C GLY A 414 -24.26 -12.76 -2.10
N THR A 415 -24.66 -12.40 -3.33
CA THR A 415 -24.07 -11.26 -4.05
C THR A 415 -24.97 -10.02 -4.07
N GLU A 416 -26.23 -10.15 -3.70
CA GLU A 416 -27.16 -9.04 -3.59
C GLU A 416 -27.08 -8.39 -2.21
N LEU A 417 -27.06 -7.07 -2.16
CA LEU A 417 -27.10 -6.27 -0.94
C LEU A 417 -28.46 -5.56 -0.82
N ALA A 418 -28.87 -5.30 0.40
CA ALA A 418 -30.03 -4.44 0.63
C ALA A 418 -29.69 -3.00 0.18
N ALA A 419 -30.64 -2.35 -0.49
CA ALA A 419 -30.49 -0.95 -0.86
C ALA A 419 -30.39 -0.08 0.40
N ALA A 420 -29.39 0.76 0.48
CA ALA A 420 -29.15 1.66 1.59
C ALA A 420 -28.89 3.11 1.10
N ASP A 421 -29.38 4.07 1.88
CA ASP A 421 -29.23 5.49 1.61
C ASP A 421 -27.94 6.01 2.30
N TYR A 422 -26.79 5.59 1.84
CA TYR A 422 -25.50 5.95 2.45
C TYR A 422 -25.22 7.45 2.55
N HIS A 423 -25.89 8.27 1.72
CA HIS A 423 -25.77 9.72 1.78
C HIS A 423 -26.45 10.35 3.00
N LYS A 424 -27.20 9.58 3.77
CA LYS A 424 -27.87 10.01 5.01
C LYS A 424 -27.14 9.56 6.29
N ALA A 425 -26.10 8.76 6.16
CA ALA A 425 -25.35 8.15 7.25
C ALA A 425 -24.26 9.05 7.87
#